data_13a69cfd4109096dc754d7849401617d
#
_entry.id   13a69cfd4109096dc754d7849401617d
#
_cell.length_a   1.000
_cell.length_b   1.000
_cell.length_c   1.000
_cell.angle_alpha   90.00
_cell.angle_beta   90.00
_cell.angle_gamma   90.00
#
_symmetry.space_group_name_H-M   'P 1'
#
loop_
_entity.id
_entity.type
_entity.pdbx_description
1 polymer ?
#
loop_
_entity_poly.entity_id
_entity_poly.type
_entity_poly.pdbx_seq_one_letter_code
_entity_poly.pdbx_strand_id
1 'polypeptide(L)'
;MHRRSIATIIVAILCAGCAATNRAGATLAETPMRWTPAEISTAMYESSPTLSPEGTELFFFRADRQFDHYRLMSSRCVEGHWSAPAEPAFAAPAGVLEADPAFSHDGRRLYYVSARHRSDDLDIWKVERNADGQWGEPQRLPEPINSPHTELLPRELADGRLLFGSNRPGGPGGRDLYLATLQGDERWQVGPLAAPVNSKGDEYEADLSRDGKVLAVVANRGERSHLYVFDREGEAWSERGRVSAREDVFQVGPLLSPDGKRLLFAQADDERSGELFLVDLEPGADRTWPRACR
;
A
#
# COMPACT_ATOMS: atom_id res chain seq x y z
N MET A 1 15.63 60.60 -54.79
CA MET A 1 16.12 60.11 -53.49
C MET A 1 14.92 59.55 -52.72
N HIS A 2 14.71 58.27 -52.81
CA HIS A 2 13.59 57.61 -52.09
C HIS A 2 14.15 56.77 -50.96
N ARG A 3 13.85 57.18 -49.74
CA ARG A 3 14.14 56.39 -48.53
C ARG A 3 13.03 55.37 -48.35
N ARG A 4 13.38 54.08 -48.36
CA ARG A 4 12.51 52.99 -47.98
C ARG A 4 12.73 52.71 -46.47
N SER A 5 11.65 52.85 -45.70
CA SER A 5 11.62 52.43 -44.29
C SER A 5 11.35 50.93 -44.22
N ILE A 6 12.23 50.22 -43.53
CA ILE A 6 12.03 48.81 -43.23
C ILE A 6 11.33 48.74 -41.86
N ALA A 7 10.11 48.23 -41.83
CA ALA A 7 9.39 47.94 -40.61
C ALA A 7 9.83 46.57 -40.09
N THR A 8 10.49 46.55 -38.93
CA THR A 8 10.83 45.30 -38.22
C THR A 8 9.62 44.80 -37.43
N ILE A 9 9.08 43.66 -37.83
CA ILE A 9 8.00 42.98 -37.12
C ILE A 9 8.66 42.13 -36.03
N ILE A 10 8.48 42.53 -34.77
CA ILE A 10 8.88 41.70 -33.60
C ILE A 10 7.71 40.73 -33.34
N VAL A 11 7.94 39.43 -33.60
CA VAL A 11 7.05 38.35 -33.19
C VAL A 11 7.38 38.00 -31.74
N ALA A 12 6.52 38.40 -30.83
CA ALA A 12 6.62 37.95 -29.44
C ALA A 12 6.10 36.51 -29.33
N ILE A 13 6.98 35.55 -29.16
CA ILE A 13 6.62 34.17 -28.82
C ILE A 13 6.25 34.17 -27.33
N LEU A 14 4.97 34.11 -27.03
CA LEU A 14 4.46 33.81 -25.71
C LEU A 14 4.69 32.32 -25.45
N CYS A 15 5.79 31.99 -24.75
CA CYS A 15 5.94 30.69 -24.09
C CYS A 15 4.95 30.65 -22.93
N ALA A 16 3.82 29.98 -23.16
CA ALA A 16 2.96 29.52 -22.07
C ALA A 16 3.73 28.43 -21.31
N GLY A 17 4.59 28.86 -20.36
CA GLY A 17 5.15 27.96 -19.39
C GLY A 17 4.02 27.43 -18.51
N CYS A 18 3.61 26.18 -18.70
CA CYS A 18 2.91 25.43 -17.66
C CYS A 18 3.85 25.37 -16.45
N ALA A 19 3.65 26.26 -15.50
CA ALA A 19 4.24 26.12 -14.19
C ALA A 19 3.57 24.88 -13.56
N ALA A 20 4.24 23.76 -13.57
CA ALA A 20 3.94 22.64 -12.68
C ALA A 20 4.10 23.20 -11.25
N THR A 21 2.98 23.56 -10.64
CA THR A 21 2.97 23.94 -9.22
C THR A 21 3.38 22.70 -8.44
N ASN A 22 4.58 22.73 -7.88
CA ASN A 22 5.08 21.72 -6.97
C ASN A 22 4.12 21.68 -5.77
N ARG A 23 3.21 20.70 -5.73
CA ARG A 23 2.19 20.52 -4.69
C ARG A 23 2.70 19.72 -3.49
N ALA A 24 4.00 19.50 -3.38
CA ALA A 24 4.59 18.82 -2.24
C ALA A 24 4.11 19.46 -0.93
N GLY A 25 3.51 18.66 -0.06
CA GLY A 25 2.95 19.09 1.22
C GLY A 25 1.47 19.51 1.20
N ALA A 26 0.78 19.44 0.05
CA ALA A 26 -0.67 19.65 0.01
C ALA A 26 -1.41 18.51 0.75
N THR A 27 -2.49 18.86 1.48
CA THR A 27 -3.43 17.87 2.02
C THR A 27 -4.55 17.67 1.02
N LEU A 28 -4.91 16.41 0.74
CA LEU A 28 -6.04 16.08 -0.12
C LEU A 28 -7.34 16.51 0.57
N ALA A 29 -8.28 17.06 -0.19
CA ALA A 29 -9.45 17.73 0.35
C ALA A 29 -10.49 16.77 0.96
N GLU A 30 -10.58 15.53 0.44
CA GLU A 30 -11.57 14.56 0.90
C GLU A 30 -11.25 14.05 2.30
N THR A 31 -12.28 13.95 3.13
CA THR A 31 -12.17 13.40 4.50
C THR A 31 -12.44 11.90 4.46
N PRO A 32 -11.55 11.08 5.02
CA PRO A 32 -11.78 9.64 5.12
C PRO A 32 -13.04 9.31 5.92
N MET A 33 -13.78 8.31 5.46
CA MET A 33 -14.96 7.77 6.13
C MET A 33 -14.66 6.37 6.64
N ARG A 34 -15.12 6.04 7.85
CA ARG A 34 -15.01 4.70 8.40
C ARG A 34 -15.73 3.69 7.49
N TRP A 35 -15.03 2.62 7.14
CA TRP A 35 -15.55 1.53 6.31
C TRP A 35 -15.67 0.20 7.05
N THR A 36 -14.95 0.01 8.15
CA THR A 36 -14.88 -1.30 8.84
C THR A 36 -16.27 -1.90 9.03
N PRO A 37 -16.53 -3.11 8.50
CA PRO A 37 -17.75 -3.85 8.80
C PRO A 37 -17.90 -4.13 10.29
N ALA A 38 -19.13 -4.14 10.80
CA ALA A 38 -19.39 -4.31 12.24
C ALA A 38 -18.85 -5.64 12.78
N GLU A 39 -18.87 -6.69 11.97
CA GLU A 39 -18.38 -8.03 12.32
C GLU A 39 -16.84 -8.07 12.43
N ILE A 40 -16.15 -7.13 11.77
CA ILE A 40 -14.68 -7.05 11.76
C ILE A 40 -14.18 -6.20 12.92
N SER A 41 -14.87 -5.08 13.18
CA SER A 41 -14.48 -4.05 14.14
C SER A 41 -14.41 -4.56 15.57
N THR A 42 -13.32 -4.24 16.28
CA THR A 42 -13.13 -4.56 17.69
C THR A 42 -12.51 -3.39 18.46
N ALA A 43 -12.14 -3.60 19.71
CA ALA A 43 -11.35 -2.65 20.49
C ALA A 43 -9.83 -2.79 20.25
N MET A 44 -9.43 -3.65 19.31
CA MET A 44 -8.06 -3.88 18.88
C MET A 44 -7.74 -3.02 17.65
N TYR A 45 -6.58 -3.23 17.06
CA TYR A 45 -6.13 -2.56 15.85
C TYR A 45 -6.36 -3.48 14.64
N GLU A 46 -7.30 -3.13 13.77
CA GLU A 46 -7.49 -3.77 12.46
C GLU A 46 -6.70 -2.99 11.41
N SER A 47 -5.77 -3.66 10.72
CA SER A 47 -4.86 -2.98 9.78
C SER A 47 -4.50 -3.82 8.55
N SER A 48 -3.90 -3.18 7.56
CA SER A 48 -3.42 -3.74 6.29
C SER A 48 -4.46 -4.63 5.60
N PRO A 49 -5.64 -4.08 5.26
CA PRO A 49 -6.69 -4.85 4.61
C PRO A 49 -6.27 -5.28 3.20
N THR A 50 -6.67 -6.46 2.79
CA THR A 50 -6.65 -6.91 1.40
C THR A 50 -7.89 -7.71 1.07
N LEU A 51 -8.43 -7.51 -0.13
CA LEU A 51 -9.65 -8.16 -0.59
C LEU A 51 -9.33 -9.10 -1.76
N SER A 52 -9.98 -10.26 -1.78
CA SER A 52 -9.95 -11.10 -2.99
C SER A 52 -10.46 -10.30 -4.20
N PRO A 53 -10.07 -10.65 -5.44
CA PRO A 53 -10.53 -9.95 -6.64
C PRO A 53 -12.05 -9.88 -6.76
N GLU A 54 -12.76 -10.91 -6.28
CA GLU A 54 -14.21 -10.99 -6.24
C GLU A 54 -14.83 -10.16 -5.11
N GLY A 55 -14.02 -9.72 -4.12
CA GLY A 55 -14.46 -9.00 -2.94
C GLY A 55 -15.20 -9.87 -1.91
N THR A 56 -15.04 -11.20 -1.97
CA THR A 56 -15.73 -12.15 -1.10
C THR A 56 -14.90 -12.64 0.08
N GLU A 57 -13.61 -12.34 0.08
CA GLU A 57 -12.70 -12.62 1.20
C GLU A 57 -11.94 -11.35 1.57
N LEU A 58 -11.84 -11.10 2.86
CA LEU A 58 -11.05 -10.03 3.44
C LEU A 58 -10.00 -10.65 4.34
N PHE A 59 -8.75 -10.31 4.11
CA PHE A 59 -7.65 -10.54 5.05
C PHE A 59 -7.17 -9.21 5.62
N PHE A 60 -6.71 -9.25 6.85
CA PHE A 60 -6.13 -8.12 7.57
C PHE A 60 -5.29 -8.66 8.72
N PHE A 61 -4.56 -7.84 9.42
CA PHE A 61 -4.04 -8.25 10.71
C PHE A 61 -4.76 -7.53 11.85
N ARG A 62 -4.79 -8.16 13.00
CA ARG A 62 -5.29 -7.61 14.24
C ARG A 62 -4.17 -7.51 15.25
N ALA A 63 -3.96 -6.33 15.84
CA ALA A 63 -2.94 -6.08 16.83
C ALA A 63 -3.53 -5.52 18.12
N ASP A 64 -2.82 -5.73 19.23
CA ASP A 64 -3.06 -4.97 20.45
C ASP A 64 -2.64 -3.50 20.27
N ARG A 65 -2.96 -2.66 21.27
CA ARG A 65 -2.69 -1.21 21.19
C ARG A 65 -1.22 -0.86 21.20
N GLN A 66 -0.36 -1.76 21.65
CA GLN A 66 1.07 -1.61 21.75
C GLN A 66 1.79 -2.13 20.51
N PHE A 67 1.09 -2.87 19.64
CA PHE A 67 1.66 -3.62 18.52
C PHE A 67 2.72 -4.67 18.95
N ASP A 68 2.56 -5.21 20.17
CA ASP A 68 3.41 -6.29 20.67
C ASP A 68 2.93 -7.66 20.19
N HIS A 69 1.60 -7.78 19.92
CA HIS A 69 0.98 -9.02 19.47
C HIS A 69 0.08 -8.70 18.27
N TYR A 70 0.39 -9.27 17.11
CA TYR A 70 -0.45 -9.16 15.93
C TYR A 70 -0.51 -10.46 15.15
N ARG A 71 -1.69 -10.72 14.57
CA ARG A 71 -2.06 -11.97 13.93
C ARG A 71 -2.82 -11.72 12.65
N LEU A 72 -2.58 -12.56 11.63
CA LEU A 72 -3.41 -12.59 10.45
C LEU A 72 -4.83 -13.04 10.82
N MET A 73 -5.79 -12.32 10.26
CA MET A 73 -7.21 -12.61 10.37
C MET A 73 -7.82 -12.71 8.96
N SER A 74 -8.83 -13.54 8.82
CA SER A 74 -9.61 -13.66 7.60
C SER A 74 -11.10 -13.66 7.91
N SER A 75 -11.88 -13.09 7.00
CA SER A 75 -13.34 -13.12 7.03
C SER A 75 -13.86 -13.38 5.61
N ARG A 76 -14.99 -14.07 5.51
CA ARG A 76 -15.66 -14.38 4.23
C ARG A 76 -17.02 -13.74 4.18
N CYS A 77 -17.38 -13.27 3.01
CA CYS A 77 -18.73 -12.82 2.71
C CYS A 77 -19.64 -14.05 2.49
N VAL A 78 -20.59 -14.26 3.39
CA VAL A 78 -21.55 -15.37 3.35
C VAL A 78 -22.94 -14.79 3.51
N GLU A 79 -23.84 -15.03 2.56
CA GLU A 79 -25.24 -14.57 2.61
C GLU A 79 -25.41 -13.08 2.92
N GLY A 80 -24.52 -12.25 2.40
CA GLY A 80 -24.56 -10.79 2.58
C GLY A 80 -23.93 -10.25 3.87
N HIS A 81 -23.29 -11.10 4.65
CA HIS A 81 -22.63 -10.73 5.91
C HIS A 81 -21.18 -11.22 5.94
N TRP A 82 -20.30 -10.44 6.55
CA TRP A 82 -18.96 -10.91 6.86
C TRP A 82 -19.01 -11.91 8.01
N SER A 83 -18.35 -13.05 7.84
CA SER A 83 -18.19 -14.02 8.94
C SER A 83 -17.37 -13.42 10.07
N ALA A 84 -17.54 -13.91 11.30
CA ALA A 84 -16.63 -13.57 12.38
C ALA A 84 -15.19 -13.86 11.95
N PRO A 85 -14.26 -12.89 12.11
CA PRO A 85 -12.86 -13.09 11.73
C PRO A 85 -12.21 -14.23 12.51
N ALA A 86 -11.43 -15.03 11.79
CA ALA A 86 -10.65 -16.12 12.36
C ALA A 86 -9.24 -16.14 11.76
N GLU A 87 -8.29 -16.69 12.49
CA GLU A 87 -6.97 -16.97 11.94
C GLU A 87 -7.09 -17.98 10.79
N PRO A 88 -6.39 -17.75 9.64
CA PRO A 88 -6.43 -18.69 8.54
C PRO A 88 -5.76 -20.02 8.92
N ALA A 89 -6.16 -21.12 8.26
CA ALA A 89 -5.65 -22.46 8.59
C ALA A 89 -4.11 -22.60 8.47
N PHE A 90 -3.50 -21.76 7.66
CA PHE A 90 -2.05 -21.71 7.47
C PHE A 90 -1.32 -20.80 8.48
N ALA A 91 -2.05 -20.11 9.38
CA ALA A 91 -1.43 -19.21 10.35
C ALA A 91 -0.37 -19.91 11.19
N ALA A 92 0.66 -19.17 11.59
CA ALA A 92 1.70 -19.67 12.47
C ALA A 92 1.15 -20.01 13.87
N PRO A 93 1.84 -20.83 14.66
CA PRO A 93 1.47 -21.05 16.05
C PRO A 93 1.31 -19.76 16.85
N ALA A 94 0.49 -19.79 17.87
CA ALA A 94 0.28 -18.64 18.76
C ALA A 94 1.62 -18.08 19.28
N GLY A 95 1.74 -16.76 19.34
CA GLY A 95 2.94 -16.03 19.75
C GLY A 95 3.92 -15.70 18.61
N VAL A 96 3.72 -16.24 17.40
CA VAL A 96 4.48 -15.81 16.22
C VAL A 96 3.76 -14.62 15.56
N LEU A 97 4.47 -13.52 15.35
CA LEU A 97 3.92 -12.33 14.71
C LEU A 97 3.68 -12.57 13.21
N GLU A 98 2.49 -12.21 12.73
CA GLU A 98 2.12 -12.26 11.32
C GLU A 98 1.25 -11.07 10.95
N ALA A 99 1.60 -10.37 9.86
CA ALA A 99 0.94 -9.14 9.42
C ALA A 99 0.96 -8.96 7.90
N ASP A 100 0.40 -7.84 7.47
CA ASP A 100 0.51 -7.28 6.13
C ASP A 100 0.10 -8.24 5.01
N PRO A 101 -1.10 -8.83 5.08
CA PRO A 101 -1.55 -9.71 4.00
C PRO A 101 -1.79 -8.94 2.71
N ALA A 102 -1.51 -9.58 1.58
CA ALA A 102 -1.76 -9.04 0.25
C ALA A 102 -2.12 -10.15 -0.74
N PHE A 103 -3.30 -10.07 -1.32
CA PHE A 103 -3.66 -10.92 -2.44
C PHE A 103 -2.85 -10.60 -3.69
N SER A 104 -2.48 -11.64 -4.44
CA SER A 104 -2.13 -11.47 -5.85
C SER A 104 -3.34 -11.01 -6.65
N HIS A 105 -3.11 -10.39 -7.81
CA HIS A 105 -4.19 -9.88 -8.68
C HIS A 105 -5.17 -10.96 -9.16
N ASP A 106 -4.72 -12.21 -9.23
CA ASP A 106 -5.55 -13.36 -9.62
C ASP A 106 -6.21 -14.07 -8.42
N GLY A 107 -5.95 -13.60 -7.18
CA GLY A 107 -6.48 -14.17 -5.94
C GLY A 107 -5.95 -15.56 -5.58
N ARG A 108 -4.97 -16.08 -6.33
CA ARG A 108 -4.44 -17.43 -6.12
C ARG A 108 -3.32 -17.48 -5.10
N ARG A 109 -2.65 -16.38 -4.84
CA ARG A 109 -1.58 -16.23 -3.86
C ARG A 109 -1.96 -15.19 -2.81
N LEU A 110 -1.49 -15.42 -1.61
CA LEU A 110 -1.50 -14.43 -0.54
C LEU A 110 -0.05 -14.28 -0.06
N TYR A 111 0.44 -13.06 -0.11
CA TYR A 111 1.71 -12.66 0.49
C TYR A 111 1.44 -12.09 1.87
N TYR A 112 2.38 -12.21 2.78
CA TYR A 112 2.29 -11.63 4.13
C TYR A 112 3.68 -11.64 4.77
N VAL A 113 3.83 -10.98 5.91
CA VAL A 113 5.07 -11.04 6.68
C VAL A 113 4.89 -11.90 7.93
N SER A 114 5.94 -12.62 8.31
CA SER A 114 5.91 -13.52 9.46
C SER A 114 7.27 -13.65 10.13
N ALA A 115 7.25 -13.70 11.46
CA ALA A 115 8.40 -13.99 12.30
C ALA A 115 8.67 -15.50 12.49
N ARG A 116 8.14 -16.37 11.62
CA ARG A 116 8.32 -17.84 11.70
C ARG A 116 9.77 -18.29 11.60
N HIS A 117 10.56 -17.56 10.81
CA HIS A 117 11.95 -17.92 10.58
C HIS A 117 12.85 -17.45 11.72
N ARG A 118 12.62 -16.22 12.17
CA ARG A 118 13.33 -15.58 13.30
C ARG A 118 12.35 -14.73 14.09
N SER A 119 12.38 -14.84 15.41
CA SER A 119 11.42 -14.14 16.28
C SER A 119 11.62 -12.63 16.35
N ASP A 120 12.78 -12.15 15.92
CA ASP A 120 13.19 -10.74 15.93
C ASP A 120 13.17 -10.09 14.54
N ASP A 121 12.62 -10.80 13.55
CA ASP A 121 12.65 -10.39 12.16
C ASP A 121 11.37 -10.81 11.42
N LEU A 122 10.89 -9.95 10.51
CA LEU A 122 9.75 -10.24 9.66
C LEU A 122 10.23 -10.50 8.24
N ASP A 123 10.05 -11.72 7.81
CA ASP A 123 10.27 -12.14 6.43
C ASP A 123 8.98 -12.15 5.63
N ILE A 124 9.08 -12.00 4.31
CA ILE A 124 7.96 -12.18 3.39
C ILE A 124 7.74 -13.67 3.13
N TRP A 125 6.51 -14.09 3.32
CA TRP A 125 6.01 -15.42 3.03
C TRP A 125 4.92 -15.35 1.98
N LYS A 126 4.69 -16.44 1.29
CA LYS A 126 3.52 -16.63 0.42
C LYS A 126 2.84 -17.95 0.72
N VAL A 127 1.56 -17.99 0.44
CA VAL A 127 0.77 -19.21 0.40
C VAL A 127 -0.04 -19.22 -0.89
N GLU A 128 -0.18 -20.38 -1.50
CA GLU A 128 -0.89 -20.54 -2.79
C GLU A 128 -2.12 -21.43 -2.61
N ARG A 129 -3.17 -21.15 -3.38
CA ARG A 129 -4.34 -22.03 -3.44
C ARG A 129 -4.04 -23.24 -4.31
N ASN A 130 -4.38 -24.40 -3.79
CA ASN A 130 -4.41 -25.66 -4.56
C ASN A 130 -5.59 -25.67 -5.55
N ALA A 131 -5.73 -26.77 -6.32
CA ALA A 131 -6.80 -26.94 -7.31
C ALA A 131 -8.21 -26.90 -6.70
N ASP A 132 -8.35 -27.26 -5.42
CA ASP A 132 -9.62 -27.26 -4.68
C ASP A 132 -9.92 -25.89 -4.05
N GLY A 133 -9.08 -24.87 -4.30
CA GLY A 133 -9.22 -23.52 -3.75
C GLY A 133 -8.81 -23.38 -2.28
N GLN A 134 -8.27 -24.43 -1.68
CA GLN A 134 -7.74 -24.40 -0.31
C GLN A 134 -6.33 -23.81 -0.27
N TRP A 135 -5.99 -23.07 0.77
CA TRP A 135 -4.65 -22.57 1.00
C TRP A 135 -3.70 -23.75 1.31
N GLY A 136 -2.57 -23.75 0.62
CA GLY A 136 -1.50 -24.73 0.82
C GLY A 136 -0.55 -24.38 1.95
N GLU A 137 0.65 -24.94 1.91
CA GLU A 137 1.68 -24.69 2.90
C GLU A 137 2.39 -23.35 2.64
N PRO A 138 2.66 -22.57 3.69
CA PRO A 138 3.42 -21.32 3.59
C PRO A 138 4.86 -21.55 3.14
N GLN A 139 5.33 -20.67 2.26
CA GLN A 139 6.68 -20.68 1.71
C GLN A 139 7.35 -19.33 1.98
N ARG A 140 8.50 -19.34 2.64
CA ARG A 140 9.35 -18.16 2.78
C ARG A 140 9.93 -17.80 1.42
N LEU A 141 9.88 -16.53 1.03
CA LEU A 141 10.51 -16.10 -0.21
C LEU A 141 12.04 -16.16 -0.09
N PRO A 142 12.75 -16.40 -1.23
CA PRO A 142 14.21 -16.52 -1.20
C PRO A 142 14.89 -15.16 -1.04
N GLU A 143 16.19 -15.19 -0.72
CA GLU A 143 17.06 -14.04 -0.93
C GLU A 143 17.20 -13.73 -2.43
N PRO A 144 17.34 -12.45 -2.81
CA PRO A 144 17.49 -11.26 -1.97
C PRO A 144 16.17 -10.56 -1.61
N ILE A 145 14.98 -11.18 -1.86
CA ILE A 145 13.71 -10.59 -1.43
C ILE A 145 13.71 -10.46 0.09
N ASN A 146 13.82 -11.58 0.79
CA ASN A 146 14.12 -11.56 2.21
C ASN A 146 15.60 -11.29 2.46
N SER A 147 15.90 -10.65 3.56
CA SER A 147 17.26 -10.23 3.94
C SER A 147 17.47 -10.48 5.43
N PRO A 148 18.64 -10.19 6.01
CA PRO A 148 18.82 -10.16 7.47
C PRO A 148 18.10 -8.98 8.18
N HIS A 149 17.23 -8.29 7.47
CA HIS A 149 16.49 -7.10 7.91
C HIS A 149 14.99 -7.33 7.75
N THR A 150 14.19 -6.56 8.46
CA THR A 150 12.72 -6.65 8.40
C THR A 150 12.17 -6.20 7.06
N GLU A 151 11.29 -6.99 6.49
CA GLU A 151 10.44 -6.68 5.34
C GLU A 151 8.99 -6.42 5.77
N LEU A 152 8.30 -5.50 5.08
CA LEU A 152 6.94 -5.05 5.41
C LEU A 152 6.07 -4.94 4.16
N LEU A 153 4.78 -5.13 4.32
CA LEU A 153 3.69 -4.94 3.35
C LEU A 153 4.06 -5.34 1.90
N PRO A 154 4.25 -6.63 1.61
CA PRO A 154 4.53 -7.09 0.25
C PRO A 154 3.32 -6.86 -0.67
N ARG A 155 3.57 -6.38 -1.90
CA ARG A 155 2.55 -6.21 -2.95
C ARG A 155 3.06 -6.80 -4.26
N GLU A 156 2.40 -7.84 -4.76
CA GLU A 156 2.64 -8.33 -6.12
C GLU A 156 2.02 -7.35 -7.12
N LEU A 157 2.83 -6.84 -8.04
CA LEU A 157 2.40 -5.91 -9.06
C LEU A 157 1.85 -6.65 -10.29
N ALA A 158 1.09 -5.96 -11.14
CA ALA A 158 0.46 -6.55 -12.32
C ALA A 158 1.46 -7.16 -13.32
N ASP A 159 2.72 -6.78 -13.27
CA ASP A 159 3.82 -7.29 -14.10
C ASP A 159 4.67 -8.38 -13.41
N GLY A 160 4.25 -8.85 -12.24
CA GLY A 160 4.91 -9.91 -11.48
C GLY A 160 6.08 -9.44 -10.62
N ARG A 161 6.39 -8.15 -10.57
CA ARG A 161 7.34 -7.59 -9.62
C ARG A 161 6.73 -7.57 -8.22
N LEU A 162 7.59 -7.49 -7.19
CA LEU A 162 7.14 -7.39 -5.81
C LEU A 162 7.63 -6.07 -5.22
N LEU A 163 6.69 -5.24 -4.75
CA LEU A 163 6.94 -4.01 -4.01
C LEU A 163 6.84 -4.31 -2.51
N PHE A 164 7.77 -3.81 -1.70
CA PHE A 164 7.75 -4.00 -0.24
C PHE A 164 8.62 -2.94 0.48
N GLY A 165 8.37 -2.75 1.75
CA GLY A 165 9.21 -1.93 2.63
C GLY A 165 10.31 -2.77 3.28
N SER A 166 11.47 -2.16 3.56
CA SER A 166 12.53 -2.80 4.32
C SER A 166 13.44 -1.79 4.99
N ASN A 167 14.02 -2.17 6.14
CA ASN A 167 15.08 -1.39 6.79
C ASN A 167 16.49 -1.86 6.41
N ARG A 168 16.62 -2.60 5.27
CA ARG A 168 17.92 -2.97 4.71
C ARG A 168 18.69 -1.74 4.24
N PRO A 169 20.02 -1.75 4.25
CA PRO A 169 20.81 -0.66 3.72
C PRO A 169 20.66 -0.52 2.20
N GLY A 170 20.81 0.69 1.69
CA GLY A 170 20.80 0.96 0.24
C GLY A 170 19.83 2.05 -0.21
N GLY A 171 18.84 2.40 0.61
CA GLY A 171 17.97 3.54 0.40
C GLY A 171 18.45 4.79 1.15
N PRO A 172 17.76 5.94 0.97
CA PRO A 172 18.13 7.21 1.59
C PRO A 172 17.64 7.39 3.03
N GLY A 173 16.65 6.59 3.48
CA GLY A 173 16.03 6.67 4.80
C GLY A 173 16.46 5.57 5.76
N GLY A 174 15.74 5.43 6.88
CA GLY A 174 15.90 4.31 7.82
C GLY A 174 15.09 3.08 7.41
N ARG A 175 13.96 3.32 6.77
CA ARG A 175 13.13 2.35 6.04
C ARG A 175 12.81 2.91 4.68
N ASP A 176 12.91 2.07 3.67
CA ASP A 176 12.68 2.45 2.29
C ASP A 176 11.81 1.42 1.56
N LEU A 177 11.18 1.86 0.49
CA LEU A 177 10.46 0.97 -0.42
C LEU A 177 11.43 0.37 -1.44
N TYR A 178 11.30 -0.93 -1.63
CA TYR A 178 12.10 -1.72 -2.57
C TYR A 178 11.23 -2.40 -3.60
N LEU A 179 11.82 -2.63 -4.76
CA LEU A 179 11.20 -3.37 -5.85
C LEU A 179 12.05 -4.59 -6.17
N ALA A 180 11.46 -5.78 -6.07
CA ALA A 180 12.06 -7.03 -6.55
C ALA A 180 11.58 -7.33 -7.97
N THR A 181 12.52 -7.61 -8.86
CA THR A 181 12.27 -7.95 -10.27
C THR A 181 12.90 -9.30 -10.56
N LEU A 182 12.13 -10.25 -11.11
CA LEU A 182 12.64 -11.52 -11.56
C LEU A 182 13.36 -11.34 -12.91
N GLN A 183 14.60 -11.74 -12.98
CA GLN A 183 15.41 -11.68 -14.20
C GLN A 183 15.20 -12.93 -15.06
N GLY A 184 15.58 -12.87 -16.31
CA GLY A 184 15.43 -13.99 -17.26
C GLY A 184 16.20 -15.27 -16.93
N ASP A 185 17.09 -15.23 -15.93
CA ASP A 185 17.82 -16.36 -15.37
C ASP A 185 17.25 -16.86 -14.03
N GLU A 186 15.98 -16.52 -13.76
CA GLU A 186 15.23 -16.87 -12.56
C GLU A 186 15.81 -16.31 -11.24
N ARG A 187 16.72 -15.34 -11.32
CA ARG A 187 17.24 -14.63 -10.14
C ARG A 187 16.46 -13.35 -9.86
N TRP A 188 16.21 -13.13 -8.60
CA TRP A 188 15.64 -11.88 -8.14
C TRP A 188 16.70 -10.77 -8.04
N GLN A 189 16.36 -9.60 -8.53
CA GLN A 189 17.10 -8.37 -8.30
C GLN A 189 16.23 -7.45 -7.45
N VAL A 190 16.81 -6.90 -6.37
CA VAL A 190 16.12 -5.98 -5.45
C VAL A 190 16.84 -4.65 -5.45
N GLY A 191 16.09 -3.56 -5.57
CA GLY A 191 16.62 -2.21 -5.49
C GLY A 191 15.61 -1.24 -4.89
N PRO A 192 16.07 -0.14 -4.25
CA PRO A 192 15.19 0.87 -3.69
C PRO A 192 14.48 1.66 -4.78
N LEU A 193 13.26 2.13 -4.49
CA LEU A 193 12.61 3.13 -5.33
C LEU A 193 13.37 4.46 -5.27
N ALA A 194 13.36 5.19 -6.38
CA ALA A 194 14.01 6.49 -6.46
C ALA A 194 13.18 7.60 -5.77
N ALA A 195 13.84 8.72 -5.46
CA ALA A 195 13.17 9.96 -5.11
C ALA A 195 12.16 10.38 -6.22
N PRO A 196 11.04 11.03 -5.88
CA PRO A 196 10.67 11.54 -4.56
C PRO A 196 9.94 10.52 -3.66
N VAL A 197 9.76 9.26 -4.09
CA VAL A 197 9.03 8.24 -3.32
C VAL A 197 9.79 7.93 -2.03
N ASN A 198 11.02 7.39 -2.13
CA ASN A 198 11.90 7.27 -0.98
C ASN A 198 12.55 8.62 -0.67
N SER A 199 12.59 8.99 0.59
CA SER A 199 13.14 10.24 1.10
C SER A 199 14.16 9.97 2.22
N LYS A 200 14.55 11.01 2.95
CA LYS A 200 15.35 10.85 4.18
C LYS A 200 14.50 10.41 5.39
N GLY A 201 13.19 10.37 5.23
CA GLY A 201 12.26 9.83 6.21
C GLY A 201 12.23 8.30 6.18
N ASP A 202 11.18 7.75 6.77
CA ASP A 202 10.88 6.32 6.69
C ASP A 202 9.68 6.12 5.77
N GLU A 203 9.86 5.46 4.64
CA GLU A 203 8.81 4.97 3.75
C GLU A 203 8.81 3.44 3.84
N TYR A 204 7.70 2.83 4.32
CA TYR A 204 7.77 1.42 4.68
C TYR A 204 6.58 0.55 4.26
N GLU A 205 5.50 1.15 3.79
CA GLU A 205 4.35 0.45 3.24
C GLU A 205 3.85 1.18 2.00
N ALA A 206 3.46 0.46 0.98
CA ALA A 206 2.89 1.07 -0.22
C ALA A 206 1.96 0.12 -0.96
N ASP A 207 1.04 0.72 -1.72
CA ASP A 207 0.24 0.00 -2.71
C ASP A 207 0.20 0.77 -4.03
N LEU A 208 0.24 0.04 -5.14
CA LEU A 208 0.28 0.57 -6.50
C LEU A 208 -1.01 0.20 -7.25
N SER A 209 -1.64 1.19 -7.87
CA SER A 209 -2.80 0.94 -8.76
C SER A 209 -2.46 -0.06 -9.86
N ARG A 210 -3.46 -0.80 -10.33
CA ARG A 210 -3.26 -1.87 -11.32
C ARG A 210 -2.63 -1.37 -12.63
N ASP A 211 -2.91 -0.12 -13.01
CA ASP A 211 -2.31 0.51 -14.21
C ASP A 211 -0.91 1.10 -13.96
N GLY A 212 -0.42 1.04 -12.73
CA GLY A 212 0.90 1.51 -12.33
C GLY A 212 1.04 3.04 -12.27
N LYS A 213 -0.07 3.79 -12.22
CA LYS A 213 -0.03 5.26 -12.29
C LYS A 213 -0.21 5.97 -10.97
N VAL A 214 -0.82 5.34 -9.97
CA VAL A 214 -1.05 5.92 -8.65
C VAL A 214 -0.39 5.03 -7.60
N LEU A 215 0.42 5.64 -6.74
CA LEU A 215 1.09 4.97 -5.63
C LEU A 215 0.68 5.63 -4.33
N ALA A 216 0.15 4.85 -3.38
CA ALA A 216 -0.10 5.28 -2.01
C ALA A 216 1.04 4.77 -1.12
N VAL A 217 1.66 5.66 -0.35
CA VAL A 217 2.86 5.38 0.45
C VAL A 217 2.62 5.80 1.89
N VAL A 218 2.91 4.93 2.84
CA VAL A 218 3.04 5.28 4.25
C VAL A 218 4.44 5.83 4.49
N ALA A 219 4.51 7.08 4.94
CA ALA A 219 5.77 7.70 5.26
C ALA A 219 5.74 8.43 6.62
N ASN A 220 6.80 8.24 7.40
CA ASN A 220 7.05 9.06 8.59
C ASN A 220 8.09 10.13 8.24
N ARG A 221 7.60 11.34 8.00
CA ARG A 221 8.43 12.52 7.67
C ARG A 221 8.49 13.51 8.83
N GLY A 222 8.19 13.06 10.04
CA GLY A 222 8.12 13.91 11.22
C GLY A 222 7.76 13.11 12.46
N GLU A 223 6.66 13.45 13.12
CA GLU A 223 6.26 12.80 14.38
C GLU A 223 5.43 11.52 14.18
N ARG A 224 4.70 11.41 13.06
CA ARG A 224 3.76 10.32 12.79
C ARG A 224 3.77 9.89 11.34
N SER A 225 3.37 8.66 11.12
CA SER A 225 3.19 8.09 9.78
C SER A 225 1.87 8.53 9.18
N HIS A 226 1.91 9.00 7.95
CA HIS A 226 0.75 9.37 7.15
C HIS A 226 0.83 8.76 5.75
N LEU A 227 -0.31 8.73 5.07
CA LEU A 227 -0.40 8.32 3.68
C LEU A 227 -0.15 9.50 2.74
N TYR A 228 0.76 9.30 1.81
CA TYR A 228 1.08 10.21 0.71
C TYR A 228 0.72 9.54 -0.62
N VAL A 229 0.16 10.30 -1.53
CA VAL A 229 -0.24 9.82 -2.85
C VAL A 229 0.69 10.42 -3.89
N PHE A 230 1.15 9.58 -4.79
CA PHE A 230 2.01 9.95 -5.90
C PHE A 230 1.36 9.58 -7.22
N ASP A 231 1.57 10.43 -8.23
CA ASP A 231 1.20 10.19 -9.62
C ASP A 231 2.43 9.86 -10.45
N ARG A 232 2.28 8.97 -11.40
CA ARG A 232 3.34 8.60 -12.32
C ARG A 232 3.13 9.21 -13.70
N GLU A 233 4.13 9.94 -14.18
CA GLU A 233 4.22 10.45 -15.54
C GLU A 233 5.48 9.88 -16.21
N GLY A 234 5.29 8.92 -17.14
CA GLY A 234 6.40 8.17 -17.72
C GLY A 234 7.14 7.35 -16.66
N GLU A 235 8.42 7.64 -16.46
CA GLU A 235 9.24 6.98 -15.42
C GLU A 235 9.30 7.80 -14.11
N ALA A 236 8.78 9.03 -14.09
CA ALA A 236 8.88 9.93 -12.96
C ALA A 236 7.66 9.83 -12.04
N TRP A 237 7.90 9.94 -10.74
CA TRP A 237 6.87 10.09 -9.72
C TRP A 237 6.78 11.56 -9.29
N SER A 238 5.57 12.04 -9.08
CA SER A 238 5.29 13.34 -8.48
C SER A 238 4.33 13.19 -7.31
N GLU A 239 4.61 13.85 -6.19
CA GLU A 239 3.72 13.81 -5.03
C GLU A 239 2.46 14.63 -5.30
N ARG A 240 1.29 13.99 -5.22
CA ARG A 240 -0.02 14.63 -5.31
C ARG A 240 -0.38 15.33 -4.00
N GLY A 241 -0.06 14.69 -2.87
CA GLY A 241 -0.30 15.22 -1.54
C GLY A 241 -0.51 14.15 -0.48
N ARG A 242 -0.78 14.61 0.74
CA ARG A 242 -1.04 13.78 1.93
C ARG A 242 -2.54 13.54 2.08
N VAL A 243 -2.93 12.32 2.43
CA VAL A 243 -4.31 11.99 2.81
C VAL A 243 -4.69 12.75 4.08
N SER A 244 -5.89 13.34 4.11
CA SER A 244 -6.39 14.07 5.27
C SER A 244 -6.48 13.15 6.50
N ALA A 245 -6.01 13.63 7.63
CA ALA A 245 -6.07 12.93 8.91
C ALA A 245 -6.12 13.96 10.07
N ARG A 246 -6.62 13.51 11.20
CA ARG A 246 -6.43 14.26 12.46
C ARG A 246 -4.94 14.27 12.82
N GLU A 247 -4.50 15.30 13.54
CA GLU A 247 -3.08 15.45 13.90
C GLU A 247 -2.57 14.35 14.85
N ASP A 248 -3.47 13.77 15.64
CA ASP A 248 -3.17 12.80 16.70
C ASP A 248 -3.16 11.34 16.22
N VAL A 249 -3.51 11.07 14.94
CA VAL A 249 -3.59 9.71 14.40
C VAL A 249 -2.48 9.43 13.39
N PHE A 250 -2.11 8.16 13.27
CA PHE A 250 -1.28 7.67 12.17
C PHE A 250 -2.14 6.89 11.17
N GLN A 251 -1.67 6.81 9.93
CA GLN A 251 -2.31 6.10 8.83
C GLN A 251 -1.35 5.06 8.28
N VAL A 252 -1.83 3.83 8.09
CA VAL A 252 -1.02 2.67 7.65
C VAL A 252 -1.86 1.71 6.80
N GLY A 253 -1.23 0.70 6.19
CA GLY A 253 -1.88 -0.40 5.50
C GLY A 253 -2.68 0.02 4.26
N PRO A 254 -2.10 0.72 3.28
CA PRO A 254 -2.82 1.19 2.11
C PRO A 254 -3.26 0.03 1.20
N LEU A 255 -4.48 0.15 0.67
CA LEU A 255 -4.99 -0.67 -0.42
C LEU A 255 -5.73 0.24 -1.41
N LEU A 256 -5.21 0.38 -2.61
CA LEU A 256 -5.84 1.15 -3.68
C LEU A 256 -6.94 0.33 -4.37
N SER A 257 -7.98 1.04 -4.81
CA SER A 257 -8.89 0.47 -5.81
C SER A 257 -8.14 0.14 -7.11
N PRO A 258 -8.62 -0.82 -7.92
CA PRO A 258 -7.96 -1.18 -9.16
C PRO A 258 -7.70 -0.02 -10.12
N ASP A 259 -8.56 1.00 -10.10
CA ASP A 259 -8.43 2.23 -10.91
C ASP A 259 -7.61 3.34 -10.22
N GLY A 260 -7.09 3.09 -9.01
CA GLY A 260 -6.28 4.03 -8.25
C GLY A 260 -7.03 5.25 -7.71
N LYS A 261 -8.38 5.30 -7.79
CA LYS A 261 -9.17 6.49 -7.43
C LYS A 261 -9.73 6.46 -6.01
N ARG A 262 -9.65 5.31 -5.33
CA ARG A 262 -10.04 5.14 -3.93
C ARG A 262 -8.95 4.47 -3.14
N LEU A 263 -8.89 4.79 -1.87
CA LEU A 263 -7.90 4.23 -0.95
C LEU A 263 -8.61 3.73 0.31
N LEU A 264 -8.41 2.46 0.62
CA LEU A 264 -8.75 1.82 1.88
C LEU A 264 -7.47 1.70 2.72
N PHE A 265 -7.54 2.03 4.00
CA PHE A 265 -6.38 2.05 4.88
C PHE A 265 -6.80 2.00 6.35
N ALA A 266 -5.86 1.81 7.26
CA ALA A 266 -6.10 1.82 8.70
C ALA A 266 -5.71 3.15 9.33
N GLN A 267 -6.55 3.64 10.27
CA GLN A 267 -6.22 4.74 11.19
C GLN A 267 -6.99 4.60 12.49
N ALA A 268 -6.58 5.33 13.52
CA ALA A 268 -7.31 5.36 14.78
C ALA A 268 -8.70 5.99 14.60
N ASP A 269 -9.68 5.49 15.33
CA ASP A 269 -11.00 6.10 15.53
C ASP A 269 -11.08 6.70 16.94
N ASP A 270 -12.05 7.56 17.19
CA ASP A 270 -12.23 8.24 18.50
C ASP A 270 -12.44 7.26 19.65
N GLU A 271 -13.12 6.14 19.39
CA GLU A 271 -13.52 5.17 20.40
C GLU A 271 -12.71 3.89 20.37
N ARG A 272 -11.86 3.68 19.33
CA ARG A 272 -11.22 2.41 19.05
C ARG A 272 -9.75 2.56 18.75
N SER A 273 -9.00 1.47 18.86
CA SER A 273 -7.56 1.46 18.62
C SER A 273 -7.22 1.72 17.16
N GLY A 274 -7.90 1.02 16.22
CA GLY A 274 -7.70 1.18 14.79
C GLY A 274 -8.87 0.60 14.01
N GLU A 275 -9.19 1.26 12.93
CA GLU A 275 -10.31 0.92 12.06
C GLU A 275 -9.91 1.13 10.61
N LEU A 276 -10.66 0.53 9.70
CA LEU A 276 -10.46 0.70 8.27
C LEU A 276 -11.26 1.91 7.77
N PHE A 277 -10.59 2.79 7.06
CA PHE A 277 -11.15 4.00 6.49
C PHE A 277 -11.02 4.00 4.97
N LEU A 278 -11.96 4.64 4.32
CA LEU A 278 -12.04 4.77 2.87
C LEU A 278 -12.09 6.23 2.48
N VAL A 279 -11.34 6.61 1.44
CA VAL A 279 -11.32 7.95 0.90
C VAL A 279 -11.31 7.92 -0.63
N ASP A 280 -12.07 8.84 -1.25
CA ASP A 280 -11.99 9.07 -2.70
C ASP A 280 -10.78 9.96 -2.98
N LEU A 281 -9.84 9.50 -3.81
CA LEU A 281 -8.65 10.26 -4.20
C LEU A 281 -8.91 11.18 -5.39
N GLU A 282 -9.95 10.87 -6.17
CA GLU A 282 -10.37 11.63 -7.35
C GLU A 282 -11.88 11.63 -7.51
N PRO A 283 -12.46 12.68 -8.14
CA PRO A 283 -13.85 12.69 -8.54
C PRO A 283 -14.16 11.54 -9.51
N GLY A 284 -15.33 10.90 -9.35
CA GLY A 284 -15.77 9.82 -10.23
C GLY A 284 -15.13 8.46 -9.92
N ALA A 285 -14.59 8.28 -8.72
CA ALA A 285 -14.18 6.99 -8.20
C ALA A 285 -15.33 5.97 -8.22
N ASP A 286 -15.02 4.70 -8.48
CA ASP A 286 -15.99 3.61 -8.43
C ASP A 286 -16.42 3.35 -6.97
N ARG A 287 -17.57 3.90 -6.61
CA ARG A 287 -18.15 3.75 -5.26
C ARG A 287 -18.67 2.35 -4.95
N THR A 288 -18.63 1.43 -5.90
CA THR A 288 -18.92 0.02 -5.65
C THR A 288 -17.71 -0.74 -5.10
N TRP A 289 -16.51 -0.13 -5.14
CA TRP A 289 -15.32 -0.67 -4.50
C TRP A 289 -15.07 0.01 -3.14
N PRO A 290 -14.68 -0.73 -2.10
CA PRO A 290 -14.68 -2.20 -2.00
C PRO A 290 -16.09 -2.74 -2.16
N ARG A 291 -16.22 -3.90 -2.81
CA ARG A 291 -17.55 -4.51 -3.00
C ARG A 291 -18.19 -4.77 -1.64
N ALA A 292 -19.43 -4.31 -1.49
CA ALA A 292 -20.22 -4.68 -0.32
C ALA A 292 -20.41 -6.21 -0.30
N CYS A 293 -20.31 -6.80 0.87
CA CYS A 293 -20.71 -8.18 1.08
C CYS A 293 -22.23 -8.28 0.80
N ARG A 294 -22.60 -9.01 -0.24
CA ARG A 294 -23.99 -9.23 -0.67
C ARG A 294 -24.23 -10.68 -1.01
#